data_b4e7a282b85672fbcce0f2f4ad8ef34e
#
_entry.id   b4e7a282b85672fbcce0f2f4ad8ef34e
#
_cell.length_a   1.000
_cell.length_b   1.000
_cell.length_c   1.000
_cell.angle_alpha   90.00
_cell.angle_beta   90.00
_cell.angle_gamma   90.00
#
_symmetry.space_group_name_H-M   'P 1'
#
loop_
_entity.id
_entity.type
_entity.pdbx_description
1 polymer ?
#
loop_
_entity_poly.entity_id
_entity_poly.type
_entity_poly.pdbx_seq_one_letter_code
_entity_poly.pdbx_strand_id
1 'polypeptide(L)'
;MTEAWRPDDEDEQQRRGSSGPVRVRVPAKVNLHLGVGPLRRDGYHELNTVYHAISIYDELTARRGDTLTLTMEGEGTGELALDDSNLVIRAAHALAGYAGVPPYARLHLRKQIPLAGGLAGGSADAAAALVACDALWGTGLSRDELAGIAADLGSDVPFLIHGGTALGTGRGEAVSPVLARPTSWHWVVAVAEGGLSTPAAYRELDRLRDAGTAGEPLGSTDALLAALRQRDPRVLAAALGNDLQDAALAMRPSLAATLKAGEAAGALAGIVSGSGPTCVFLVADEADAARVAAELEAAGVCREARVAHGPVAGARII
;
A
#
# COMPACT_ATOMS: atom_id res chain seq x y z
N MET A 1 40.11 33.22 25.06
CA MET A 1 40.31 31.99 24.30
C MET A 1 38.92 31.56 23.84
N THR A 2 38.59 31.88 22.62
CA THR A 2 37.34 31.54 21.96
C THR A 2 37.52 30.17 21.33
N GLU A 3 36.81 29.16 21.81
CA GLU A 3 36.72 27.86 21.13
C GLU A 3 36.10 28.08 19.76
N ALA A 4 36.86 27.71 18.74
CA ALA A 4 36.42 27.77 17.36
C ALA A 4 35.37 26.66 17.13
N TRP A 5 34.16 27.04 16.73
CA TRP A 5 33.13 26.15 16.23
C TRP A 5 33.70 25.32 15.07
N ARG A 6 33.58 23.99 15.16
CA ARG A 6 33.98 23.04 14.11
C ARG A 6 32.71 22.48 13.44
N PRO A 7 32.53 22.66 12.11
CA PRO A 7 31.37 22.13 11.36
C PRO A 7 31.24 20.61 11.35
N ASP A 8 32.33 19.89 11.70
CA ASP A 8 32.40 18.44 11.58
C ASP A 8 31.66 17.68 12.69
N ASP A 9 31.33 18.34 13.80
CA ASP A 9 30.70 17.70 14.96
C ASP A 9 29.16 17.48 14.79
N GLU A 10 28.48 18.28 13.97
CA GLU A 10 27.06 18.12 13.69
C GLU A 10 26.81 17.01 12.65
N ASP A 11 27.68 16.87 11.65
CA ASP A 11 27.60 15.80 10.65
C ASP A 11 27.94 14.41 11.25
N GLU A 12 28.82 14.36 12.28
CA GLU A 12 29.15 13.10 12.97
C GLU A 12 28.06 12.65 13.93
N GLN A 13 27.25 13.57 14.49
CA GLN A 13 26.10 13.24 15.31
C GLN A 13 24.91 12.74 14.46
N GLN A 14 24.71 13.24 13.25
CA GLN A 14 23.67 12.75 12.33
C GLN A 14 23.99 11.35 11.78
N ARG A 15 25.26 10.93 11.71
CA ARG A 15 25.70 9.59 11.30
C ARG A 15 25.69 8.54 12.41
N ARG A 16 25.38 8.92 13.65
CA ARG A 16 25.18 7.96 14.75
C ARG A 16 23.74 7.48 14.71
N GLY A 17 23.49 6.29 14.15
CA GLY A 17 22.18 5.65 14.17
C GLY A 17 21.55 5.65 15.57
N SER A 18 20.26 5.51 15.65
CA SER A 18 19.51 5.58 16.90
C SER A 18 20.05 4.62 17.97
N SER A 19 20.29 5.10 19.19
CA SER A 19 20.64 4.28 20.34
C SER A 19 19.42 3.59 20.99
N GLY A 20 18.20 4.10 20.70
CA GLY A 20 16.92 3.55 21.17
C GLY A 20 16.20 2.76 20.09
N PRO A 21 15.00 2.22 20.41
CA PRO A 21 14.14 1.59 19.42
C PRO A 21 13.63 2.63 18.42
N VAL A 22 13.67 2.28 17.15
CA VAL A 22 13.04 3.07 16.08
C VAL A 22 11.68 2.42 15.79
N ARG A 23 10.60 3.20 15.88
CA ARG A 23 9.25 2.78 15.54
C ARG A 23 8.79 3.48 14.28
N VAL A 24 8.31 2.70 13.33
CA VAL A 24 7.79 3.21 12.05
C VAL A 24 6.37 2.73 11.88
N ARG A 25 5.48 3.65 11.49
CA ARG A 25 4.12 3.36 11.05
C ARG A 25 4.05 3.51 9.54
N VAL A 26 3.37 2.56 8.89
CA VAL A 26 3.20 2.53 7.43
C VAL A 26 1.74 2.27 7.07
N PRO A 27 1.16 3.00 6.09
CA PRO A 27 -0.23 2.83 5.70
C PRO A 27 -0.45 1.68 4.73
N ALA A 28 -1.69 1.22 4.64
CA ALA A 28 -2.20 0.48 3.48
C ALA A 28 -2.36 1.41 2.27
N LYS A 29 -2.52 0.82 1.07
CA LYS A 29 -2.92 1.56 -0.14
C LYS A 29 -4.19 0.98 -0.76
N VAL A 30 -4.87 1.82 -1.51
CA VAL A 30 -5.88 1.42 -2.50
C VAL A 30 -5.47 1.96 -3.86
N ASN A 31 -6.00 1.37 -4.94
CA ASN A 31 -5.88 1.95 -6.27
C ASN A 31 -7.18 2.68 -6.57
N LEU A 32 -7.12 4.00 -6.77
CA LEU A 32 -8.27 4.78 -7.22
C LEU A 32 -8.54 4.54 -8.71
N HIS A 33 -7.49 4.22 -9.44
CA HIS A 33 -7.48 3.83 -10.83
C HIS A 33 -6.42 2.75 -11.03
N LEU A 34 -6.76 1.67 -11.71
CA LEU A 34 -5.83 0.63 -12.11
C LEU A 34 -6.11 0.22 -13.56
N GLY A 35 -5.51 0.94 -14.48
CA GLY A 35 -5.49 0.59 -15.89
C GLY A 35 -4.38 -0.42 -16.17
N VAL A 36 -4.74 -1.53 -16.82
CA VAL A 36 -3.83 -2.62 -17.16
C VAL A 36 -3.65 -2.65 -18.67
N GLY A 37 -2.46 -2.27 -19.12
CA GLY A 37 -2.06 -2.28 -20.53
C GLY A 37 -1.67 -3.69 -21.02
N PRO A 38 -1.05 -3.75 -22.20
CA PRO A 38 -0.63 -5.03 -22.78
C PRO A 38 0.49 -5.70 -21.97
N LEU A 39 0.61 -7.03 -22.15
CA LEU A 39 1.69 -7.83 -21.58
C LEU A 39 3.03 -7.38 -22.20
N ARG A 40 4.00 -7.09 -21.35
CA ARG A 40 5.35 -6.67 -21.71
C ARG A 40 6.26 -7.89 -21.97
N ARG A 41 7.43 -7.65 -22.57
CA ARG A 41 8.42 -8.70 -22.83
C ARG A 41 9.04 -9.31 -21.55
N ASP A 42 8.96 -8.57 -20.43
CA ASP A 42 9.44 -9.03 -19.12
C ASP A 42 8.41 -9.88 -18.36
N GLY A 43 7.25 -10.14 -18.95
CA GLY A 43 6.18 -10.96 -18.36
C GLY A 43 5.25 -10.18 -17.42
N TYR A 44 5.41 -8.85 -17.29
CA TYR A 44 4.51 -7.97 -16.58
C TYR A 44 3.62 -7.18 -17.53
N HIS A 45 2.54 -6.60 -17.01
CA HIS A 45 1.71 -5.66 -17.76
C HIS A 45 2.20 -4.23 -17.57
N GLU A 46 2.02 -3.40 -18.59
CA GLU A 46 2.14 -1.96 -18.42
C GLU A 46 0.99 -1.47 -17.56
N LEU A 47 1.29 -0.70 -16.52
CA LEU A 47 0.28 -0.17 -15.61
C LEU A 47 0.19 1.34 -15.71
N ASN A 48 -1.05 1.83 -15.60
CA ASN A 48 -1.37 3.22 -15.36
C ASN A 48 -2.28 3.27 -14.14
N THR A 49 -1.72 3.57 -12.98
CA THR A 49 -2.45 3.48 -11.72
C THR A 49 -2.34 4.75 -10.90
N VAL A 50 -3.38 5.05 -10.12
CA VAL A 50 -3.34 6.09 -9.10
C VAL A 50 -3.47 5.43 -7.74
N TYR A 51 -2.38 5.43 -7.01
CA TYR A 51 -2.30 4.96 -5.63
C TYR A 51 -2.83 6.00 -4.65
N HIS A 52 -3.42 5.53 -3.57
CA HIS A 52 -3.92 6.36 -2.49
C HIS A 52 -3.66 5.67 -1.14
N ALA A 53 -2.88 6.30 -0.27
CA ALA A 53 -2.58 5.79 1.06
C ALA A 53 -3.76 6.04 2.00
N ILE A 54 -4.17 5.01 2.75
CA ILE A 54 -5.32 5.07 3.67
C ILE A 54 -4.92 4.75 5.10
N SER A 55 -5.69 5.23 6.08
CA SER A 55 -5.41 5.20 7.52
C SER A 55 -5.58 3.82 8.20
N ILE A 56 -5.25 2.73 7.50
CA ILE A 56 -5.04 1.40 8.08
C ILE A 56 -3.54 1.15 8.09
N TYR A 57 -2.97 0.84 9.26
CA TYR A 57 -1.52 0.89 9.43
C TYR A 57 -0.96 -0.40 9.99
N ASP A 58 0.24 -0.78 9.51
CA ASP A 58 1.15 -1.65 10.22
C ASP A 58 2.19 -0.82 10.97
N GLU A 59 2.77 -1.38 12.03
CA GLU A 59 3.86 -0.76 12.80
C GLU A 59 5.04 -1.73 12.89
N LEU A 60 6.23 -1.22 12.60
CA LEU A 60 7.48 -1.96 12.75
C LEU A 60 8.38 -1.27 13.77
N THR A 61 8.89 -2.05 14.71
CA THR A 61 9.89 -1.61 15.69
C THR A 61 11.22 -2.27 15.38
N ALA A 62 12.26 -1.46 15.14
CA ALA A 62 13.62 -1.91 14.94
C ALA A 62 14.48 -1.59 16.18
N ARG A 63 15.27 -2.56 16.63
CA ARG A 63 16.24 -2.42 17.73
C ARG A 63 17.59 -2.97 17.30
N ARG A 64 18.68 -2.49 17.88
CA ARG A 64 20.00 -3.08 17.67
C ARG A 64 20.01 -4.54 18.08
N GLY A 65 20.72 -5.37 17.34
CA GLY A 65 20.90 -6.80 17.56
C GLY A 65 22.29 -7.25 17.12
N ASP A 66 22.61 -8.50 17.33
CA ASP A 66 23.86 -9.12 16.85
C ASP A 66 23.64 -9.93 15.56
N THR A 67 22.37 -10.12 15.21
CA THR A 67 21.89 -10.79 13.99
C THR A 67 20.61 -10.14 13.55
N LEU A 68 20.15 -10.41 12.30
CA LEU A 68 18.84 -10.00 11.81
C LEU A 68 17.79 -11.02 12.24
N THR A 69 16.79 -10.58 12.97
CA THR A 69 15.66 -11.41 13.39
C THR A 69 14.35 -10.66 13.21
N LEU A 70 13.27 -11.40 12.91
CA LEU A 70 11.91 -10.88 12.80
C LEU A 70 10.99 -11.64 13.74
N THR A 71 10.18 -10.89 14.47
CA THR A 71 9.01 -11.40 15.21
C THR A 71 7.77 -10.65 14.77
N MET A 72 6.59 -11.25 14.93
CA MET A 72 5.34 -10.66 14.44
C MET A 72 4.18 -10.94 15.37
N GLU A 73 3.22 -10.01 15.40
CA GLU A 73 1.91 -10.16 16.03
C GLU A 73 0.80 -9.57 15.13
N GLY A 74 -0.45 -9.98 15.36
CA GLY A 74 -1.62 -9.48 14.62
C GLY A 74 -1.97 -10.31 13.39
N GLU A 75 -2.38 -9.67 12.29
CA GLU A 75 -2.81 -10.33 11.05
C GLU A 75 -1.74 -11.27 10.49
N GLY A 76 -2.12 -12.51 10.18
CA GLY A 76 -1.24 -13.51 9.58
C GLY A 76 -0.19 -14.10 10.52
N THR A 77 -0.31 -13.90 11.83
CA THR A 77 0.55 -14.57 12.81
C THR A 77 0.42 -16.08 12.68
N GLY A 78 1.54 -16.75 12.45
CA GLY A 78 1.60 -18.20 12.21
C GLY A 78 1.38 -18.61 10.73
N GLU A 79 1.01 -17.68 9.84
CA GLU A 79 0.83 -17.94 8.40
C GLU A 79 2.00 -17.39 7.58
N LEU A 80 2.53 -16.22 7.96
CA LEU A 80 3.65 -15.60 7.26
C LEU A 80 4.99 -16.17 7.74
N ALA A 81 5.86 -16.49 6.79
CA ALA A 81 7.24 -16.87 7.07
C ALA A 81 7.99 -15.69 7.74
N LEU A 82 8.89 -16.00 8.67
CA LEU A 82 9.73 -15.03 9.39
C LEU A 82 11.21 -15.14 9.00
N ASP A 83 11.49 -15.82 7.90
CA ASP A 83 12.81 -16.07 7.33
C ASP A 83 13.14 -15.13 6.16
N ASP A 84 14.19 -15.46 5.41
CA ASP A 84 14.69 -14.69 4.25
C ASP A 84 13.69 -14.54 3.10
N SER A 85 12.60 -15.27 3.09
CA SER A 85 11.52 -15.11 2.12
C SER A 85 10.60 -13.91 2.47
N ASN A 86 10.63 -13.45 3.72
CA ASN A 86 9.83 -12.32 4.17
C ASN A 86 10.35 -10.98 3.61
N LEU A 87 9.46 -10.15 3.10
CA LEU A 87 9.83 -8.86 2.51
C LEU A 87 10.49 -7.90 3.51
N VAL A 88 10.18 -7.98 4.81
CA VAL A 88 10.85 -7.21 5.88
C VAL A 88 12.32 -7.57 5.98
N ILE A 89 12.63 -8.86 5.99
CA ILE A 89 14.01 -9.37 6.04
C ILE A 89 14.75 -9.00 4.76
N ARG A 90 14.12 -9.19 3.60
CA ARG A 90 14.70 -8.82 2.30
C ARG A 90 14.97 -7.32 2.20
N ALA A 91 14.09 -6.48 2.71
CA ALA A 91 14.27 -5.03 2.75
C ALA A 91 15.47 -4.63 3.63
N ALA A 92 15.61 -5.22 4.81
CA ALA A 92 16.75 -4.99 5.69
C ALA A 92 18.08 -5.42 5.02
N HIS A 93 18.12 -6.58 4.37
CA HIS A 93 19.31 -7.04 3.61
C HIS A 93 19.62 -6.12 2.42
N ALA A 94 18.61 -5.68 1.66
CA ALA A 94 18.80 -4.79 0.51
C ALA A 94 19.42 -3.44 0.94
N LEU A 95 18.88 -2.84 2.00
CA LEU A 95 19.41 -1.60 2.57
C LEU A 95 20.85 -1.79 3.10
N ALA A 96 21.09 -2.85 3.86
CA ALA A 96 22.42 -3.15 4.41
C ALA A 96 23.47 -3.33 3.31
N GLY A 97 23.11 -4.07 2.24
CA GLY A 97 23.98 -4.25 1.07
C GLY A 97 24.27 -2.95 0.33
N TYR A 98 23.24 -2.10 0.16
CA TYR A 98 23.40 -0.79 -0.48
C TYR A 98 24.29 0.15 0.33
N ALA A 99 24.11 0.20 1.65
CA ALA A 99 24.85 1.09 2.54
C ALA A 99 26.21 0.52 3.00
N GLY A 100 26.52 -0.74 2.70
CA GLY A 100 27.76 -1.38 3.12
C GLY A 100 27.86 -1.62 4.64
N VAL A 101 26.72 -1.82 5.32
CA VAL A 101 26.66 -2.04 6.78
C VAL A 101 26.17 -3.46 7.10
N PRO A 102 26.55 -4.03 8.28
CA PRO A 102 26.01 -5.32 8.69
C PRO A 102 24.49 -5.24 8.94
N PRO A 103 23.68 -6.24 8.53
CA PRO A 103 22.23 -6.24 8.68
C PRO A 103 21.79 -6.63 10.11
N TYR A 104 22.38 -6.03 11.13
CA TYR A 104 22.14 -6.40 12.51
C TYR A 104 20.98 -5.61 13.10
N ALA A 105 19.83 -6.28 13.26
CA ALA A 105 18.62 -5.71 13.85
C ALA A 105 17.69 -6.79 14.43
N ARG A 106 16.99 -6.45 15.49
CA ARG A 106 15.81 -7.18 15.96
C ARG A 106 14.59 -6.41 15.55
N LEU A 107 13.82 -6.98 14.63
CA LEU A 107 12.61 -6.39 14.07
C LEU A 107 11.39 -7.01 14.71
N HIS A 108 10.40 -6.17 15.05
CA HIS A 108 9.11 -6.62 15.54
C HIS A 108 8.01 -5.93 14.74
N LEU A 109 7.19 -6.73 14.05
CA LEU A 109 6.10 -6.27 13.20
C LEU A 109 4.77 -6.48 13.90
N ARG A 110 3.99 -5.40 14.06
CA ARG A 110 2.59 -5.41 14.48
C ARG A 110 1.71 -5.17 13.27
N LYS A 111 1.06 -6.24 12.82
CA LYS A 111 0.28 -6.24 11.60
C LYS A 111 -1.20 -6.01 11.84
N GLN A 112 -1.76 -5.04 11.11
CA GLN A 112 -3.19 -4.77 11.09
C GLN A 112 -3.74 -4.70 9.65
N ILE A 113 -2.87 -4.44 8.65
CA ILE A 113 -3.27 -4.46 7.24
C ILE A 113 -3.61 -5.91 6.86
N PRO A 114 -4.84 -6.18 6.34
CA PRO A 114 -5.28 -7.51 5.97
C PRO A 114 -4.37 -8.19 4.95
N LEU A 115 -4.16 -9.51 5.13
CA LEU A 115 -3.33 -10.31 4.23
C LEU A 115 -4.01 -10.53 2.89
N ALA A 116 -3.20 -10.60 1.83
CA ALA A 116 -3.61 -10.96 0.46
C ALA A 116 -4.87 -10.23 -0.05
N GLY A 117 -5.11 -9.02 0.49
CA GLY A 117 -6.33 -8.25 0.29
C GLY A 117 -6.27 -7.21 -0.83
N GLY A 118 -5.19 -7.11 -1.62
CA GLY A 118 -5.04 -6.02 -2.59
C GLY A 118 -4.66 -4.66 -1.97
N LEU A 119 -4.34 -4.63 -0.65
CA LEU A 119 -3.99 -3.44 0.14
C LEU A 119 -2.47 -3.24 0.30
N ALA A 120 -1.66 -4.07 -0.33
CA ALA A 120 -0.18 -4.07 -0.33
C ALA A 120 0.47 -4.19 1.07
N GLY A 121 -0.11 -4.99 2.00
CA GLY A 121 0.40 -5.13 3.37
C GLY A 121 1.86 -5.59 3.44
N GLY A 122 2.30 -6.58 2.65
CA GLY A 122 3.70 -7.02 2.62
C GLY A 122 4.66 -5.95 2.08
N SER A 123 4.21 -5.15 1.10
CA SER A 123 4.99 -4.01 0.59
C SER A 123 5.06 -2.88 1.62
N ALA A 124 4.00 -2.68 2.42
CA ALA A 124 4.00 -1.75 3.54
C ALA A 124 5.05 -2.15 4.59
N ASP A 125 5.09 -3.43 4.94
CA ASP A 125 6.07 -3.95 5.89
C ASP A 125 7.50 -3.75 5.40
N ALA A 126 7.76 -3.97 4.11
CA ALA A 126 9.08 -3.72 3.50
C ALA A 126 9.46 -2.23 3.54
N ALA A 127 8.52 -1.33 3.22
CA ALA A 127 8.75 0.12 3.31
C ALA A 127 9.04 0.55 4.76
N ALA A 128 8.32 0.00 5.73
CA ALA A 128 8.58 0.26 7.14
C ALA A 128 9.98 -0.24 7.56
N ALA A 129 10.41 -1.40 7.07
CA ALA A 129 11.73 -1.95 7.36
C ALA A 129 12.85 -1.08 6.78
N LEU A 130 12.71 -0.59 5.53
CA LEU A 130 13.70 0.33 4.93
C LEU A 130 13.85 1.59 5.79
N VAL A 131 12.76 2.26 6.14
CA VAL A 131 12.78 3.49 6.93
C VAL A 131 13.29 3.25 8.36
N ALA A 132 12.89 2.15 8.99
CA ALA A 132 13.31 1.84 10.35
C ALA A 132 14.80 1.47 10.44
N CYS A 133 15.30 0.68 9.49
CA CYS A 133 16.69 0.25 9.44
C CYS A 133 17.62 1.41 9.03
N ASP A 134 17.19 2.29 8.11
CA ASP A 134 17.92 3.51 7.78
C ASP A 134 18.19 4.36 9.04
N ALA A 135 17.14 4.66 9.80
CA ALA A 135 17.27 5.41 11.05
C ALA A 135 18.05 4.66 12.14
N LEU A 136 17.89 3.33 12.26
CA LEU A 136 18.57 2.51 13.25
C LEU A 136 20.08 2.44 12.98
N TRP A 137 20.47 2.25 11.73
CA TRP A 137 21.87 2.12 11.32
C TRP A 137 22.54 3.47 11.05
N GLY A 138 21.74 4.54 10.89
CA GLY A 138 22.23 5.89 10.62
C GLY A 138 22.80 6.03 9.21
N THR A 139 22.19 5.35 8.23
CA THR A 139 22.67 5.39 6.84
C THR A 139 22.34 6.71 6.17
N GLY A 140 21.31 7.44 6.65
CA GLY A 140 21.00 8.81 6.26
C GLY A 140 20.53 8.95 4.82
N LEU A 141 19.88 7.92 4.28
CA LEU A 141 19.38 7.94 2.91
C LEU A 141 18.12 8.81 2.79
N SER A 142 18.04 9.52 1.69
CA SER A 142 16.83 10.25 1.32
C SER A 142 15.67 9.30 1.02
N ARG A 143 14.44 9.82 1.05
CA ARG A 143 13.26 9.01 0.65
C ARG A 143 13.34 8.51 -0.77
N ASP A 144 13.95 9.26 -1.67
CA ASP A 144 14.11 8.87 -3.08
C ASP A 144 15.14 7.74 -3.23
N GLU A 145 16.23 7.75 -2.47
CA GLU A 145 17.20 6.64 -2.44
C GLU A 145 16.57 5.38 -1.85
N LEU A 146 15.81 5.50 -0.74
CA LEU A 146 15.06 4.38 -0.19
C LEU A 146 14.03 3.84 -1.18
N ALA A 147 13.34 4.70 -1.94
CA ALA A 147 12.40 4.30 -2.98
C ALA A 147 13.10 3.59 -4.14
N GLY A 148 14.32 3.98 -4.48
CA GLY A 148 15.17 3.27 -5.45
C GLY A 148 15.45 1.82 -5.03
N ILE A 149 15.86 1.61 -3.78
CA ILE A 149 16.05 0.25 -3.21
C ILE A 149 14.72 -0.52 -3.18
N ALA A 150 13.63 0.17 -2.85
CA ALA A 150 12.29 -0.39 -2.71
C ALA A 150 11.75 -0.98 -4.02
N ALA A 151 12.10 -0.41 -5.18
CA ALA A 151 11.61 -0.83 -6.50
C ALA A 151 11.99 -2.30 -6.84
N ASP A 152 13.11 -2.78 -6.33
CA ASP A 152 13.56 -4.16 -6.51
C ASP A 152 12.85 -5.15 -5.57
N LEU A 153 12.23 -4.66 -4.51
CA LEU A 153 11.48 -5.49 -3.54
C LEU A 153 10.05 -5.73 -4.00
N GLY A 154 9.43 -4.75 -4.65
CA GLY A 154 8.08 -4.86 -5.17
C GLY A 154 7.53 -3.52 -5.66
N SER A 155 6.62 -3.56 -6.64
CA SER A 155 6.10 -2.37 -7.34
C SER A 155 5.38 -1.37 -6.42
N ASP A 156 4.71 -1.84 -5.35
CA ASP A 156 3.98 -0.96 -4.43
C ASP A 156 4.88 -0.35 -3.33
N VAL A 157 6.10 -0.89 -3.12
CA VAL A 157 6.97 -0.47 -2.00
C VAL A 157 7.42 0.99 -2.13
N PRO A 158 7.84 1.50 -3.30
CA PRO A 158 8.22 2.90 -3.47
C PRO A 158 7.09 3.87 -3.10
N PHE A 159 5.85 3.56 -3.50
CA PHE A 159 4.69 4.36 -3.14
C PHE A 159 4.51 4.43 -1.61
N LEU A 160 4.67 3.31 -0.91
CA LEU A 160 4.44 3.23 0.54
C LEU A 160 5.53 3.94 1.37
N ILE A 161 6.71 4.21 0.80
CA ILE A 161 7.69 5.12 1.38
C ILE A 161 7.17 6.56 1.36
N HIS A 162 6.61 7.01 0.23
CA HIS A 162 6.16 8.39 0.06
C HIS A 162 4.76 8.62 0.63
N GLY A 163 3.81 7.73 0.32
CA GLY A 163 2.40 7.84 0.68
C GLY A 163 1.65 8.91 -0.10
N GLY A 164 0.60 9.44 0.49
CA GLY A 164 -0.23 10.44 -0.17
C GLY A 164 -1.11 9.87 -1.28
N THR A 165 -1.19 10.59 -2.39
CA THR A 165 -1.78 10.13 -3.66
C THR A 165 -0.72 10.26 -4.74
N ALA A 166 -0.49 9.22 -5.53
CA ALA A 166 0.55 9.23 -6.55
C ALA A 166 0.13 8.45 -7.81
N LEU A 167 0.62 8.92 -8.96
CA LEU A 167 0.56 8.20 -10.21
C LEU A 167 1.67 7.15 -10.24
N GLY A 168 1.33 5.92 -10.61
CA GLY A 168 2.27 4.83 -10.84
C GLY A 168 2.24 4.41 -12.31
N THR A 169 3.42 4.27 -12.91
CA THR A 169 3.60 3.79 -14.29
C THR A 169 4.62 2.66 -14.36
N GLY A 170 4.86 2.11 -15.54
CA GLY A 170 5.69 0.93 -15.68
C GLY A 170 4.95 -0.30 -15.16
N ARG A 171 5.52 -1.02 -14.19
CA ARG A 171 4.85 -2.08 -13.42
C ARG A 171 4.15 -1.52 -12.17
N GLY A 172 4.09 -0.19 -12.01
CA GLY A 172 3.61 0.56 -10.85
C GLY A 172 4.72 1.13 -9.97
N GLU A 173 5.99 0.78 -10.21
CA GLU A 173 7.15 1.20 -9.41
C GLU A 173 7.61 2.63 -9.68
N ALA A 174 7.36 3.16 -10.88
CA ALA A 174 7.69 4.54 -11.21
C ALA A 174 6.61 5.48 -10.65
N VAL A 175 6.86 6.01 -9.46
CA VAL A 175 5.89 6.76 -8.67
C VAL A 175 6.12 8.26 -8.80
N SER A 176 5.06 9.01 -9.13
CA SER A 176 5.06 10.46 -9.19
C SER A 176 3.93 11.04 -8.32
N PRO A 177 4.24 11.91 -7.34
CA PRO A 177 3.22 12.50 -6.48
C PRO A 177 2.16 13.27 -7.26
N VAL A 178 0.89 13.08 -6.91
CA VAL A 178 -0.22 13.86 -7.45
C VAL A 178 -0.41 15.11 -6.61
N LEU A 179 -0.21 16.27 -7.23
CA LEU A 179 -0.46 17.56 -6.61
C LEU A 179 -1.97 17.83 -6.61
N ALA A 180 -2.61 17.53 -5.50
CA ALA A 180 -4.01 17.82 -5.25
C ALA A 180 -4.17 18.75 -4.03
N ARG A 181 -5.32 19.40 -3.91
CA ARG A 181 -5.64 20.16 -2.69
C ARG A 181 -5.79 19.20 -1.52
N PRO A 182 -5.33 19.57 -0.32
CA PRO A 182 -5.57 18.77 0.88
C PRO A 182 -7.07 18.53 1.06
N THR A 183 -7.48 17.28 0.89
CA THR A 183 -8.87 16.83 1.06
C THR A 183 -8.79 15.44 1.65
N SER A 184 -9.51 15.21 2.75
CA SER A 184 -9.66 13.88 3.31
C SER A 184 -10.85 13.18 2.65
N TRP A 185 -10.62 12.02 2.06
CA TRP A 185 -11.64 11.14 1.53
C TRP A 185 -11.92 10.04 2.55
N HIS A 186 -13.18 9.64 2.65
CA HIS A 186 -13.62 8.63 3.61
C HIS A 186 -13.91 7.32 2.89
N TRP A 187 -13.40 6.23 3.44
CA TRP A 187 -13.41 4.91 2.83
C TRP A 187 -13.96 3.88 3.80
N VAL A 188 -14.67 2.88 3.25
CA VAL A 188 -14.95 1.62 3.94
C VAL A 188 -14.21 0.51 3.21
N VAL A 189 -13.46 -0.27 3.96
CA VAL A 189 -12.66 -1.40 3.47
C VAL A 189 -13.32 -2.68 3.91
N ALA A 190 -14.02 -3.35 2.99
CA ALA A 190 -14.67 -4.64 3.24
C ALA A 190 -13.69 -5.77 2.95
N VAL A 191 -13.14 -6.35 3.99
CA VAL A 191 -12.15 -7.42 3.94
C VAL A 191 -12.85 -8.75 3.72
N ALA A 192 -12.51 -9.44 2.64
CA ALA A 192 -13.06 -10.76 2.35
C ALA A 192 -12.32 -11.88 3.11
N GLU A 193 -12.94 -13.05 3.25
CA GLU A 193 -12.27 -14.26 3.73
C GLU A 193 -11.19 -14.73 2.74
N GLY A 194 -10.02 -15.15 3.19
CA GLY A 194 -8.93 -15.65 2.36
C GLY A 194 -8.38 -14.59 1.38
N GLY A 195 -7.57 -15.02 0.41
CA GLY A 195 -6.88 -14.15 -0.55
C GLY A 195 -7.16 -14.48 -2.01
N LEU A 196 -6.71 -13.61 -2.92
CA LEU A 196 -6.58 -13.89 -4.36
C LEU A 196 -5.12 -13.79 -4.77
N SER A 197 -4.70 -14.69 -5.65
CA SER A 197 -3.35 -14.65 -6.23
C SER A 197 -3.28 -13.55 -7.29
N THR A 198 -2.46 -12.53 -7.06
CA THR A 198 -2.25 -11.44 -8.03
C THR A 198 -1.85 -11.94 -9.41
N PRO A 199 -0.87 -12.87 -9.58
CA PRO A 199 -0.55 -13.41 -10.89
C PRO A 199 -1.72 -14.17 -11.54
N ALA A 200 -2.60 -14.80 -10.75
CA ALA A 200 -3.78 -15.47 -11.29
C ALA A 200 -4.83 -14.47 -11.78
N ALA A 201 -5.02 -13.34 -11.09
CA ALA A 201 -5.94 -12.29 -11.50
C ALA A 201 -5.53 -11.65 -12.83
N TYR A 202 -4.23 -11.40 -13.06
CA TYR A 202 -3.74 -10.90 -14.34
C TYR A 202 -3.96 -11.92 -15.48
N ARG A 203 -3.66 -13.20 -15.26
CA ARG A 203 -3.94 -14.25 -16.25
C ARG A 203 -5.42 -14.38 -16.56
N GLU A 204 -6.27 -14.23 -15.57
CA GLU A 204 -7.72 -14.27 -15.78
C GLU A 204 -8.20 -13.05 -16.57
N LEU A 205 -7.65 -11.86 -16.32
CA LEU A 205 -7.94 -10.67 -17.14
C LEU A 205 -7.55 -10.91 -18.60
N ASP A 206 -6.35 -11.46 -18.87
CA ASP A 206 -5.92 -11.79 -20.23
C ASP A 206 -6.88 -12.77 -20.90
N ARG A 207 -7.28 -13.82 -20.18
CA ARG A 207 -8.25 -14.80 -20.67
C ARG A 207 -9.61 -14.16 -21.01
N LEU A 208 -10.09 -13.25 -20.16
CA LEU A 208 -11.37 -12.55 -20.39
C LEU A 208 -11.28 -11.59 -21.59
N ARG A 209 -10.14 -10.91 -21.77
CA ARG A 209 -9.88 -10.04 -22.92
C ARG A 209 -9.82 -10.83 -24.22
N ASP A 210 -9.10 -11.95 -24.25
CA ASP A 210 -9.01 -12.83 -25.41
C ASP A 210 -10.39 -13.43 -25.80
N ALA A 211 -11.24 -13.68 -24.80
CA ALA A 211 -12.61 -14.17 -25.02
C ALA A 211 -13.61 -13.05 -25.40
N GLY A 212 -13.19 -11.78 -25.37
CA GLY A 212 -14.08 -10.62 -25.60
C GLY A 212 -15.17 -10.45 -24.54
N THR A 213 -14.91 -10.91 -23.31
CA THR A 213 -15.87 -10.87 -22.17
C THR A 213 -15.43 -9.94 -21.04
N ALA A 214 -14.23 -9.36 -21.12
CA ALA A 214 -13.81 -8.28 -20.23
C ALA A 214 -14.55 -6.98 -20.59
N GLY A 215 -14.70 -6.09 -19.60
CA GLY A 215 -15.14 -4.72 -19.84
C GLY A 215 -14.13 -3.93 -20.70
N GLU A 216 -14.57 -2.75 -21.14
CA GLU A 216 -13.67 -1.84 -21.87
C GLU A 216 -12.50 -1.44 -20.99
N PRO A 217 -11.25 -1.51 -21.48
CA PRO A 217 -10.08 -1.10 -20.72
C PRO A 217 -10.19 0.35 -20.25
N LEU A 218 -9.75 0.62 -19.03
CA LEU A 218 -9.69 1.98 -18.51
C LEU A 218 -8.78 2.84 -19.38
N GLY A 219 -9.25 4.04 -19.69
CA GLY A 219 -8.49 5.05 -20.42
C GLY A 219 -7.43 5.74 -19.56
N SER A 220 -7.17 7.02 -19.88
CA SER A 220 -6.22 7.83 -19.13
C SER A 220 -6.72 8.15 -17.71
N THR A 221 -5.78 8.48 -16.82
CA THR A 221 -6.07 8.94 -15.45
C THR A 221 -6.58 10.37 -15.37
N ASP A 222 -6.74 11.09 -16.50
CA ASP A 222 -7.03 12.52 -16.52
C ASP A 222 -8.33 12.88 -15.81
N ALA A 223 -9.40 12.09 -16.02
CA ALA A 223 -10.68 12.28 -15.35
C ALA A 223 -10.56 12.15 -13.84
N LEU A 224 -9.82 11.14 -13.36
CA LEU A 224 -9.56 10.94 -11.93
C LEU A 224 -8.70 12.08 -11.36
N LEU A 225 -7.63 12.46 -12.03
CA LEU A 225 -6.77 13.58 -11.61
C LEU A 225 -7.54 14.91 -11.57
N ALA A 226 -8.47 15.11 -12.48
CA ALA A 226 -9.37 16.28 -12.44
C ALA A 226 -10.34 16.20 -11.25
N ALA A 227 -10.90 15.00 -10.95
CA ALA A 227 -11.79 14.78 -9.82
C ALA A 227 -11.09 15.01 -8.46
N LEU A 228 -9.85 14.57 -8.30
CA LEU A 228 -9.05 14.80 -7.08
C LEU A 228 -8.79 16.29 -6.79
N ARG A 229 -8.87 17.17 -7.79
CA ARG A 229 -8.76 18.62 -7.61
C ARG A 229 -10.07 19.27 -7.16
N GLN A 230 -11.20 18.56 -7.35
CA GLN A 230 -12.53 18.99 -6.94
C GLN A 230 -12.85 18.36 -5.57
N ARG A 231 -13.33 19.06 -4.61
CA ARG A 231 -13.60 18.49 -3.26
C ARG A 231 -14.94 17.75 -3.17
N ASP A 232 -15.49 17.30 -4.29
CA ASP A 232 -16.76 16.58 -4.34
C ASP A 232 -16.50 15.07 -4.44
N PRO A 233 -16.86 14.28 -3.42
CA PRO A 233 -16.66 12.84 -3.45
C PRO A 233 -17.52 12.13 -4.50
N ARG A 234 -18.64 12.73 -4.97
CA ARG A 234 -19.44 12.18 -6.07
C ARG A 234 -18.71 12.24 -7.40
N VAL A 235 -17.96 13.33 -7.63
CA VAL A 235 -17.13 13.46 -8.84
C VAL A 235 -15.97 12.47 -8.80
N LEU A 236 -15.37 12.25 -7.63
CA LEU A 236 -14.32 11.24 -7.46
C LEU A 236 -14.89 9.82 -7.67
N ALA A 237 -16.06 9.53 -7.11
CA ALA A 237 -16.73 8.24 -7.23
C ALA A 237 -16.94 7.82 -8.70
N ALA A 238 -17.36 8.75 -9.54
CA ALA A 238 -17.58 8.51 -10.97
C ALA A 238 -16.29 8.24 -11.78
N ALA A 239 -15.12 8.54 -11.21
CA ALA A 239 -13.82 8.40 -11.86
C ALA A 239 -13.00 7.20 -11.32
N LEU A 240 -13.49 6.48 -10.32
CA LEU A 240 -12.85 5.28 -9.80
C LEU A 240 -12.93 4.13 -10.81
N GLY A 241 -11.89 3.31 -10.88
CA GLY A 241 -11.93 2.15 -11.77
C GLY A 241 -10.76 1.18 -11.57
N ASN A 242 -11.00 -0.10 -11.94
CA ASN A 242 -10.00 -1.15 -11.83
C ASN A 242 -10.22 -2.20 -12.92
N ASP A 243 -9.31 -2.32 -13.89
CA ASP A 243 -9.37 -3.32 -14.95
C ASP A 243 -9.33 -4.77 -14.44
N LEU A 244 -8.72 -5.01 -13.26
CA LEU A 244 -8.70 -6.34 -12.64
C LEU A 244 -10.03 -6.72 -11.98
N GLN A 245 -11.02 -5.82 -11.91
CA GLN A 245 -12.28 -6.10 -11.21
C GLN A 245 -13.03 -7.27 -11.83
N ASP A 246 -13.17 -7.32 -13.15
CA ASP A 246 -13.86 -8.42 -13.83
C ASP A 246 -13.17 -9.77 -13.57
N ALA A 247 -11.84 -9.79 -13.59
CA ALA A 247 -11.07 -10.97 -13.26
C ALA A 247 -11.28 -11.40 -11.79
N ALA A 248 -11.26 -10.46 -10.85
CA ALA A 248 -11.53 -10.74 -9.46
C ALA A 248 -12.94 -11.28 -9.23
N LEU A 249 -13.94 -10.72 -9.91
CA LEU A 249 -15.35 -11.19 -9.86
C LEU A 249 -15.52 -12.56 -10.50
N ALA A 250 -14.83 -12.84 -11.60
CA ALA A 250 -14.86 -14.17 -12.24
C ALA A 250 -14.24 -15.24 -11.34
N MET A 251 -13.10 -14.93 -10.70
CA MET A 251 -12.43 -15.83 -9.77
C MET A 251 -13.16 -15.98 -8.44
N ARG A 252 -13.89 -14.95 -8.01
CA ARG A 252 -14.60 -14.91 -6.73
C ARG A 252 -15.94 -14.19 -6.85
N PRO A 253 -17.00 -14.88 -7.32
CA PRO A 253 -18.31 -14.26 -7.59
C PRO A 253 -18.98 -13.63 -6.34
N SER A 254 -18.61 -14.06 -5.12
CA SER A 254 -19.15 -13.46 -3.88
C SER A 254 -18.83 -11.96 -3.73
N LEU A 255 -17.78 -11.47 -4.37
CA LEU A 255 -17.42 -10.04 -4.35
C LEU A 255 -18.51 -9.16 -4.99
N ALA A 256 -19.25 -9.69 -5.96
CA ALA A 256 -20.38 -8.97 -6.55
C ALA A 256 -21.47 -8.67 -5.51
N ALA A 257 -21.72 -9.61 -4.58
CA ALA A 257 -22.65 -9.38 -3.47
C ALA A 257 -22.14 -8.30 -2.51
N THR A 258 -20.84 -8.31 -2.21
CA THR A 258 -20.20 -7.28 -1.37
C THR A 258 -20.33 -5.90 -2.01
N LEU A 259 -20.00 -5.74 -3.30
CA LEU A 259 -20.12 -4.48 -4.02
C LEU A 259 -21.56 -3.96 -4.00
N LYS A 260 -22.51 -4.83 -4.34
CA LYS A 260 -23.94 -4.48 -4.34
C LYS A 260 -24.47 -4.08 -2.96
N ALA A 261 -24.02 -4.76 -1.91
CA ALA A 261 -24.42 -4.44 -0.54
C ALA A 261 -23.89 -3.05 -0.11
N GLY A 262 -22.65 -2.71 -0.45
CA GLY A 262 -22.08 -1.40 -0.14
C GLY A 262 -22.79 -0.26 -0.88
N GLU A 263 -23.15 -0.45 -2.15
CA GLU A 263 -23.96 0.52 -2.91
C GLU A 263 -25.36 0.68 -2.29
N ALA A 264 -26.02 -0.43 -1.93
CA ALA A 264 -27.33 -0.41 -1.27
C ALA A 264 -27.27 0.27 0.11
N ALA A 265 -26.15 0.13 0.82
CA ALA A 265 -25.86 0.83 2.06
C ALA A 265 -25.57 2.34 1.88
N GLY A 266 -25.50 2.85 0.65
CA GLY A 266 -25.34 4.26 0.33
C GLY A 266 -23.90 4.71 0.11
N ALA A 267 -22.98 3.79 -0.17
CA ALA A 267 -21.67 4.16 -0.70
C ALA A 267 -21.81 4.88 -2.05
N LEU A 268 -20.96 5.86 -2.29
CA LEU A 268 -20.96 6.64 -3.55
C LEU A 268 -20.41 5.83 -4.72
N ALA A 269 -19.45 4.96 -4.46
CA ALA A 269 -18.91 3.97 -5.39
C ALA A 269 -18.23 2.85 -4.62
N GLY A 270 -18.19 1.64 -5.21
CA GLY A 270 -17.46 0.49 -4.71
C GLY A 270 -16.59 -0.11 -5.81
N ILE A 271 -15.35 -0.45 -5.49
CA ILE A 271 -14.42 -1.14 -6.40
C ILE A 271 -13.65 -2.23 -5.66
N VAL A 272 -13.15 -3.21 -6.40
CA VAL A 272 -12.16 -4.16 -5.88
C VAL A 272 -10.81 -3.44 -5.79
N SER A 273 -10.09 -3.59 -4.69
CA SER A 273 -8.75 -3.00 -4.50
C SER A 273 -7.67 -3.88 -5.13
N GLY A 274 -6.93 -3.33 -6.10
CA GLY A 274 -5.89 -4.07 -6.81
C GLY A 274 -6.41 -5.37 -7.42
N SER A 275 -5.74 -6.49 -7.17
CA SER A 275 -6.21 -7.82 -7.61
C SER A 275 -7.29 -8.43 -6.68
N GLY A 276 -7.71 -7.71 -5.65
CA GLY A 276 -8.67 -8.19 -4.66
C GLY A 276 -8.07 -9.15 -3.60
N PRO A 277 -8.92 -9.80 -2.80
CA PRO A 277 -10.38 -9.78 -2.84
C PRO A 277 -11.05 -8.68 -2.00
N THR A 278 -10.32 -7.73 -1.46
CA THR A 278 -10.91 -6.62 -0.69
C THR A 278 -11.71 -5.70 -1.60
N CYS A 279 -12.95 -5.37 -1.20
CA CYS A 279 -13.70 -4.28 -1.80
C CYS A 279 -13.53 -3.00 -1.00
N VAL A 280 -13.38 -1.87 -1.68
CA VAL A 280 -13.27 -0.55 -1.05
C VAL A 280 -14.38 0.34 -1.56
N PHE A 281 -14.95 1.13 -0.64
CA PHE A 281 -16.08 1.98 -0.92
C PHE A 281 -15.75 3.42 -0.56
N LEU A 282 -15.97 4.33 -1.50
CA LEU A 282 -15.94 5.76 -1.24
C LEU A 282 -17.29 6.18 -0.66
N VAL A 283 -17.26 6.94 0.41
CA VAL A 283 -18.45 7.49 1.08
C VAL A 283 -18.35 9.02 1.20
N ALA A 284 -19.46 9.67 1.52
CA ALA A 284 -19.50 11.13 1.54
C ALA A 284 -18.71 11.71 2.72
N ASP A 285 -18.82 11.07 3.90
CA ASP A 285 -18.20 11.54 5.14
C ASP A 285 -17.96 10.38 6.14
N GLU A 286 -17.46 10.70 7.32
CA GLU A 286 -17.16 9.75 8.39
C GLU A 286 -18.42 9.07 8.96
N ALA A 287 -19.55 9.77 9.03
CA ALA A 287 -20.80 9.20 9.54
C ALA A 287 -21.35 8.15 8.56
N ASP A 288 -21.30 8.44 7.26
CA ASP A 288 -21.63 7.47 6.22
C ASP A 288 -20.66 6.27 6.23
N ALA A 289 -19.37 6.49 6.50
CA ALA A 289 -18.41 5.39 6.61
C ALA A 289 -18.78 4.41 7.73
N ALA A 290 -19.12 4.93 8.91
CA ALA A 290 -19.53 4.09 10.04
C ALA A 290 -20.82 3.31 9.74
N ARG A 291 -21.81 3.96 9.09
CA ARG A 291 -23.08 3.33 8.71
C ARG A 291 -22.88 2.22 7.66
N VAL A 292 -22.16 2.52 6.58
CA VAL A 292 -21.91 1.55 5.50
C VAL A 292 -21.11 0.36 6.02
N ALA A 293 -20.11 0.57 6.89
CA ALA A 293 -19.37 -0.51 7.51
C ALA A 293 -20.27 -1.44 8.33
N ALA A 294 -21.13 -0.88 9.18
CA ALA A 294 -22.08 -1.67 9.99
C ALA A 294 -23.07 -2.46 9.13
N GLU A 295 -23.58 -1.87 8.04
CA GLU A 295 -24.50 -2.55 7.14
C GLU A 295 -23.83 -3.69 6.35
N LEU A 296 -22.58 -3.53 5.92
CA LEU A 296 -21.81 -4.60 5.26
C LEU A 296 -21.56 -5.78 6.20
N GLU A 297 -21.21 -5.51 7.46
CA GLU A 297 -21.04 -6.56 8.48
C GLU A 297 -22.35 -7.25 8.80
N ALA A 298 -23.44 -6.50 8.98
CA ALA A 298 -24.78 -7.05 9.23
C ALA A 298 -25.28 -7.93 8.07
N ALA A 299 -24.92 -7.58 6.83
CA ALA A 299 -25.23 -8.37 5.65
C ALA A 299 -24.39 -9.66 5.53
N GLY A 300 -23.32 -9.82 6.30
CA GLY A 300 -22.44 -11.00 6.29
C GLY A 300 -21.69 -11.19 4.95
N VAL A 301 -21.45 -10.11 4.20
CA VAL A 301 -20.81 -10.16 2.87
C VAL A 301 -19.31 -9.93 2.90
N CYS A 302 -18.72 -9.73 4.07
CA CYS A 302 -17.28 -9.59 4.32
C CYS A 302 -16.91 -10.19 5.68
N ARG A 303 -15.63 -10.47 5.90
CA ARG A 303 -15.08 -10.91 7.19
C ARG A 303 -15.22 -9.81 8.24
N GLU A 304 -14.91 -8.58 7.83
CA GLU A 304 -14.97 -7.36 8.63
C GLU A 304 -15.04 -6.15 7.70
N ALA A 305 -15.56 -5.04 8.19
CA ALA A 305 -15.56 -3.76 7.49
C ALA A 305 -14.81 -2.72 8.34
N ARG A 306 -13.79 -2.09 7.77
CA ARG A 306 -12.96 -1.09 8.45
C ARG A 306 -13.16 0.29 7.86
N VAL A 307 -13.36 1.27 8.70
CA VAL A 307 -13.40 2.68 8.30
C VAL A 307 -11.97 3.20 8.15
N ALA A 308 -11.73 3.94 7.10
CA ALA A 308 -10.45 4.59 6.84
C ALA A 308 -10.65 5.98 6.21
N HIS A 309 -9.60 6.78 6.25
CA HIS A 309 -9.53 8.04 5.51
C HIS A 309 -8.19 8.14 4.77
N GLY A 310 -8.12 9.00 3.78
CA GLY A 310 -6.92 9.28 2.99
C GLY A 310 -7.04 10.59 2.21
N PRO A 311 -5.93 11.11 1.66
CA PRO A 311 -4.60 10.51 1.72
C PRO A 311 -3.92 10.67 3.08
N VAL A 312 -3.03 9.73 3.41
CA VAL A 312 -2.15 9.81 4.58
C VAL A 312 -0.68 9.70 4.16
N ALA A 313 0.23 10.14 5.04
CA ALA A 313 1.67 10.04 4.78
C ALA A 313 2.12 8.57 4.72
N GLY A 314 3.17 8.29 3.95
CA GLY A 314 3.81 6.98 3.87
C GLY A 314 4.54 6.57 5.15
N ALA A 315 5.45 5.61 5.02
CA ALA A 315 6.24 5.10 6.14
C ALA A 315 6.95 6.24 6.88
N ARG A 316 6.73 6.35 8.20
CA ARG A 316 7.27 7.44 9.02
C ARG A 316 7.59 6.97 10.43
N ILE A 317 8.65 7.53 11.00
CA ILE A 317 9.02 7.34 12.41
C ILE A 317 7.94 7.99 13.29
N ILE A 318 7.57 7.31 14.39
CA ILE A 318 6.56 7.73 15.38
C ILE A 318 7.11 7.67 16.80
#